data_c205be82a82e3ab08add8ae3b26bb9c7
#
_entry.id   c205be82a82e3ab08add8ae3b26bb9c7
#
_cell.length_a   1.000
_cell.length_b   1.000
_cell.length_c   1.000
_cell.angle_alpha   90.00
_cell.angle_beta   90.00
_cell.angle_gamma   90.00
#
_symmetry.space_group_name_H-M   'P 1'
#
loop_
_entity.id
_entity.type
_entity.pdbx_description
1 polymer ?
#
loop_
_entity_poly.entity_id
_entity_poly.type
_entity_poly.pdbx_seq_one_letter_code
_entity_poly.pdbx_strand_id
1 'polypeptide(L)'
;MSAHRPPRQAGFTLIEMLVTVAIVALLASAVVPLAEVSMQRSKEQELRLALRQIRTALDAYKQAVDEGRIEHSLQQSGYPPSLQALVDGVPDQTSPDAKQRIYFLRRIPRDPLFADPTRPDEDTWGKRSYESSEDAPEEGEDVFDVYSLASGTGLNGIPYRRW
;
A
#
# COMPACT_ATOMS: atom_id res chain seq x y z
N MET A 1 -3.64 -1.52 77.78
CA MET A 1 -2.75 -0.87 76.74
C MET A 1 -2.28 -1.94 75.79
N SER A 2 -2.93 -2.07 74.61
CA SER A 2 -2.59 -3.05 73.56
C SER A 2 -1.51 -2.45 72.65
N ALA A 3 -0.32 -3.03 72.67
CA ALA A 3 0.76 -2.64 71.82
C ALA A 3 0.47 -3.09 70.37
N HIS A 4 0.27 -2.12 69.46
CA HIS A 4 0.11 -2.36 68.04
C HIS A 4 1.50 -2.68 67.43
N ARG A 5 1.73 -3.94 67.02
CA ARG A 5 2.93 -4.33 66.28
C ARG A 5 2.81 -3.84 64.83
N PRO A 6 3.79 -3.04 64.33
CA PRO A 6 3.76 -2.65 62.95
C PRO A 6 3.95 -3.87 62.00
N PRO A 7 3.30 -3.85 60.82
CA PRO A 7 3.44 -4.96 59.87
C PRO A 7 4.90 -5.07 59.45
N ARG A 8 5.45 -6.31 59.44
CA ARG A 8 6.78 -6.60 58.91
C ARG A 8 6.77 -6.30 57.40
N GLN A 9 7.53 -5.30 56.99
CA GLN A 9 7.84 -5.10 55.57
C GLN A 9 8.70 -6.27 55.10
N ALA A 10 8.14 -7.15 54.29
CA ALA A 10 8.91 -8.18 53.59
C ALA A 10 9.66 -7.54 52.41
N GLY A 11 10.97 -7.49 52.47
CA GLY A 11 11.82 -7.09 51.34
C GLY A 11 11.92 -8.23 50.31
N PHE A 12 12.07 -7.90 49.04
CA PHE A 12 12.31 -8.86 47.97
C PHE A 12 13.69 -9.54 48.17
N THR A 13 13.74 -10.83 47.90
CA THR A 13 15.00 -11.57 47.91
C THR A 13 15.75 -11.36 46.62
N LEU A 14 17.11 -11.46 46.65
CA LEU A 14 17.95 -11.34 45.46
C LEU A 14 17.58 -12.36 44.39
N ILE A 15 17.23 -13.60 44.80
CA ILE A 15 16.82 -14.68 43.88
C ILE A 15 15.47 -14.34 43.19
N GLU A 16 14.53 -13.74 43.89
CA GLU A 16 13.24 -13.33 43.34
C GLU A 16 13.41 -12.23 42.28
N MET A 17 14.28 -11.23 42.55
CA MET A 17 14.63 -10.22 41.56
C MET A 17 15.32 -10.82 40.35
N LEU A 18 16.22 -11.80 40.53
CA LEU A 18 16.92 -12.45 39.44
C LEU A 18 15.98 -13.27 38.56
N VAL A 19 15.04 -14.01 39.18
CA VAL A 19 14.02 -14.79 38.47
C VAL A 19 13.05 -13.87 37.73
N THR A 20 12.57 -12.77 38.33
CA THR A 20 11.68 -11.84 37.66
C THR A 20 12.33 -11.17 36.45
N VAL A 21 13.59 -10.72 36.57
CA VAL A 21 14.34 -10.16 35.44
C VAL A 21 14.54 -11.19 34.32
N ALA A 22 14.86 -12.45 34.67
CA ALA A 22 15.00 -13.51 33.68
C ALA A 22 13.71 -13.79 32.91
N ILE A 23 12.56 -13.82 33.60
CA ILE A 23 11.25 -14.00 32.95
C ILE A 23 10.92 -12.82 32.06
N VAL A 24 11.12 -11.57 32.54
CA VAL A 24 10.88 -10.36 31.74
C VAL A 24 11.78 -10.34 30.50
N ALA A 25 13.04 -10.69 30.62
CA ALA A 25 13.97 -10.77 29.49
C ALA A 25 13.52 -11.80 28.45
N LEU A 26 13.05 -12.98 28.90
CA LEU A 26 12.50 -14.01 28.01
C LEU A 26 11.24 -13.53 27.28
N LEU A 27 10.31 -12.88 27.97
CA LEU A 27 9.12 -12.33 27.35
C LEU A 27 9.45 -11.20 26.37
N ALA A 28 10.38 -10.30 26.74
CA ALA A 28 10.81 -9.21 25.89
C ALA A 28 11.44 -9.70 24.58
N SER A 29 12.18 -10.83 24.60
CA SER A 29 12.79 -11.41 23.40
C SER A 29 11.79 -11.85 22.34
N ALA A 30 10.55 -12.18 22.72
CA ALA A 30 9.49 -12.59 21.79
C ALA A 30 8.69 -11.41 21.22
N VAL A 31 8.72 -10.25 21.88
CA VAL A 31 7.90 -9.08 21.49
C VAL A 31 8.40 -8.46 20.18
N VAL A 32 9.71 -8.35 19.99
CA VAL A 32 10.32 -7.70 18.81
C VAL A 32 9.91 -8.41 17.51
N PRO A 33 10.11 -9.73 17.31
CA PRO A 33 9.74 -10.40 16.07
C PRO A 33 8.21 -10.38 15.82
N LEU A 34 7.40 -10.39 16.87
CA LEU A 34 5.95 -10.30 16.73
C LEU A 34 5.52 -8.91 16.23
N ALA A 35 6.16 -7.85 16.73
CA ALA A 35 5.90 -6.48 16.29
C ALA A 35 6.28 -6.28 14.81
N GLU A 36 7.42 -6.81 14.37
CA GLU A 36 7.87 -6.75 12.96
C GLU A 36 6.85 -7.41 12.02
N VAL A 37 6.39 -8.62 12.33
CA VAL A 37 5.37 -9.32 11.55
C VAL A 37 4.05 -8.55 11.51
N SER A 38 3.66 -7.94 12.63
CA SER A 38 2.43 -7.13 12.69
C SER A 38 2.54 -5.88 11.81
N MET A 39 3.67 -5.18 11.85
CA MET A 39 3.93 -4.02 11.00
C MET A 39 3.96 -4.40 9.51
N GLN A 40 4.60 -5.52 9.17
CA GLN A 40 4.63 -6.01 7.79
C GLN A 40 3.21 -6.33 7.30
N ARG A 41 2.39 -7.01 8.10
CA ARG A 41 0.96 -7.28 7.75
C ARG A 41 0.18 -6.01 7.48
N SER A 42 0.36 -4.97 8.30
CA SER A 42 -0.31 -3.68 8.10
C SER A 42 0.08 -3.05 6.76
N LYS A 43 1.38 -2.97 6.46
CA LYS A 43 1.89 -2.45 5.18
C LYS A 43 1.41 -3.27 3.98
N GLU A 44 1.36 -4.60 4.09
CA GLU A 44 0.84 -5.46 3.02
C GLU A 44 -0.65 -5.25 2.77
N GLN A 45 -1.44 -5.00 3.82
CA GLN A 45 -2.85 -4.64 3.66
C GLN A 45 -3.03 -3.29 2.98
N GLU A 46 -2.23 -2.29 3.37
CA GLU A 46 -2.22 -0.97 2.73
C GLU A 46 -1.82 -1.08 1.25
N LEU A 47 -0.79 -1.89 0.92
CA LEU A 47 -0.38 -2.14 -0.46
C LEU A 47 -1.54 -2.73 -1.29
N ARG A 48 -2.23 -3.75 -0.78
CA ARG A 48 -3.38 -4.36 -1.48
C ARG A 48 -4.53 -3.38 -1.68
N LEU A 49 -4.74 -2.48 -0.72
CA LEU A 49 -5.76 -1.43 -0.84
C LEU A 49 -5.37 -0.43 -1.92
N ALA A 50 -4.11 0.01 -1.94
CA ALA A 50 -3.59 0.95 -2.94
C ALA A 50 -3.66 0.36 -4.36
N LEU A 51 -3.22 -0.89 -4.55
CA LEU A 51 -3.32 -1.60 -5.83
C LEU A 51 -4.76 -1.70 -6.32
N ARG A 52 -5.69 -2.11 -5.45
CA ARG A 52 -7.12 -2.17 -5.82
C ARG A 52 -7.67 -0.80 -6.18
N GLN A 53 -7.30 0.24 -5.45
CA GLN A 53 -7.76 1.60 -5.71
C GLN A 53 -7.29 2.08 -7.09
N ILE A 54 -6.02 1.86 -7.45
CA ILE A 54 -5.49 2.24 -8.76
C ILE A 54 -6.15 1.41 -9.86
N ARG A 55 -6.19 0.08 -9.73
CA ARG A 55 -6.79 -0.83 -10.73
C ARG A 55 -8.27 -0.50 -10.98
N THR A 56 -9.05 -0.24 -9.92
CA THR A 56 -10.44 0.18 -10.07
C THR A 56 -10.55 1.52 -10.82
N ALA A 57 -9.63 2.44 -10.63
CA ALA A 57 -9.62 3.71 -11.35
C ALA A 57 -9.22 3.53 -12.83
N LEU A 58 -8.26 2.63 -13.13
CA LEU A 58 -7.89 2.25 -14.49
C LEU A 58 -9.08 1.62 -15.24
N ASP A 59 -9.78 0.68 -14.59
CA ASP A 59 -10.97 0.03 -15.14
C ASP A 59 -12.11 1.03 -15.37
N ALA A 60 -12.33 1.97 -14.44
CA ALA A 60 -13.33 3.02 -14.59
C ALA A 60 -12.99 3.99 -15.73
N TYR A 61 -11.70 4.30 -15.94
CA TYR A 61 -11.25 5.09 -17.08
C TYR A 61 -11.56 4.36 -18.40
N LYS A 62 -11.18 3.08 -18.50
CA LYS A 62 -11.45 2.23 -19.65
C LYS A 62 -12.95 2.15 -19.95
N GLN A 63 -13.77 1.97 -18.93
CA GLN A 63 -15.22 1.96 -19.07
C GLN A 63 -15.74 3.29 -19.63
N ALA A 64 -15.24 4.44 -19.15
CA ALA A 64 -15.66 5.75 -19.65
C ALA A 64 -15.25 5.98 -21.12
N VAL A 65 -14.14 5.39 -21.56
CA VAL A 65 -13.74 5.36 -22.98
C VAL A 65 -14.73 4.50 -23.78
N ASP A 66 -15.05 3.30 -23.33
CA ASP A 66 -15.96 2.38 -24.01
C ASP A 66 -17.40 2.92 -24.09
N GLU A 67 -17.80 3.76 -23.13
CA GLU A 67 -19.07 4.52 -23.12
C GLU A 67 -19.04 5.76 -24.03
N GLY A 68 -17.90 6.06 -24.67
CA GLY A 68 -17.74 7.25 -25.53
C GLY A 68 -17.68 8.57 -24.77
N ARG A 69 -17.43 8.53 -23.47
CA ARG A 69 -17.30 9.72 -22.61
C ARG A 69 -15.91 10.36 -22.70
N ILE A 70 -14.92 9.59 -23.08
CA ILE A 70 -13.52 10.03 -23.27
C ILE A 70 -13.17 9.81 -24.73
N GLU A 71 -12.64 10.85 -25.37
CA GLU A 71 -12.14 10.74 -26.74
C GLU A 71 -10.87 9.87 -26.78
N HIS A 72 -10.85 8.91 -27.67
CA HIS A 72 -9.66 8.08 -27.94
C HIS A 72 -9.57 7.72 -29.42
N SER A 73 -8.37 7.46 -29.91
CA SER A 73 -8.16 6.98 -31.28
C SER A 73 -8.30 5.44 -31.35
N LEU A 74 -8.62 4.93 -32.53
CA LEU A 74 -8.76 3.49 -32.77
C LEU A 74 -7.45 2.69 -32.56
N GLN A 75 -6.31 3.38 -32.51
CA GLN A 75 -4.99 2.76 -32.28
C GLN A 75 -4.60 2.73 -30.79
N GLN A 76 -5.35 3.42 -29.92
CA GLN A 76 -5.10 3.44 -28.47
C GLN A 76 -5.86 2.29 -27.79
N SER A 77 -5.28 1.74 -26.73
CA SER A 77 -5.87 0.66 -25.93
C SER A 77 -7.14 1.07 -25.17
N GLY A 78 -7.33 2.39 -24.98
CA GLY A 78 -8.41 2.95 -24.16
C GLY A 78 -8.07 3.03 -22.67
N TYR A 79 -6.85 2.68 -22.27
CA TYR A 79 -6.31 2.93 -20.94
C TYR A 79 -5.63 4.31 -20.86
N PRO A 80 -5.47 4.89 -19.65
CA PRO A 80 -4.88 6.22 -19.51
C PRO A 80 -3.39 6.23 -19.88
N PRO A 81 -2.85 7.35 -20.42
CA PRO A 81 -1.44 7.47 -20.77
C PRO A 81 -0.51 7.57 -19.56
N SER A 82 -1.03 7.91 -18.38
CA SER A 82 -0.29 7.98 -17.12
C SER A 82 -1.25 7.84 -15.94
N LEU A 83 -0.72 7.52 -14.75
CA LEU A 83 -1.50 7.54 -13.51
C LEU A 83 -1.97 8.96 -13.16
N GLN A 84 -1.18 9.97 -13.54
CA GLN A 84 -1.52 11.37 -13.30
C GLN A 84 -2.80 11.79 -14.04
N ALA A 85 -3.08 11.23 -15.21
CA ALA A 85 -4.32 11.48 -15.95
C ALA A 85 -5.59 11.12 -15.15
N LEU A 86 -5.51 10.12 -14.26
CA LEU A 86 -6.61 9.73 -13.38
C LEU A 86 -6.93 10.80 -12.31
N VAL A 87 -5.93 11.59 -11.92
CA VAL A 87 -6.03 12.65 -10.90
C VAL A 87 -6.36 14.00 -11.53
N ASP A 88 -5.72 14.34 -12.65
CA ASP A 88 -5.96 15.61 -13.35
C ASP A 88 -7.35 15.66 -13.98
N GLY A 89 -7.95 14.47 -14.15
CA GLY A 89 -9.24 14.29 -14.80
C GLY A 89 -9.15 14.49 -16.32
N VAL A 90 -10.16 14.03 -17.02
CA VAL A 90 -10.28 14.14 -18.49
C VAL A 90 -11.62 14.78 -18.87
N PRO A 91 -11.70 15.50 -20.02
CA PRO A 91 -12.95 16.09 -20.47
C PRO A 91 -14.04 15.04 -20.69
N ASP A 92 -15.28 15.32 -20.27
CA ASP A 92 -16.45 14.48 -20.54
C ASP A 92 -17.09 14.91 -21.87
N GLN A 93 -16.94 14.11 -22.91
CA GLN A 93 -17.46 14.38 -24.26
C GLN A 93 -19.01 14.35 -24.33
N THR A 94 -19.65 13.72 -23.36
CA THR A 94 -21.12 13.61 -23.31
C THR A 94 -21.77 14.78 -22.56
N SER A 95 -20.97 15.59 -21.87
CA SER A 95 -21.47 16.73 -21.12
C SER A 95 -21.74 17.93 -22.03
N PRO A 96 -22.88 18.61 -21.89
CA PRO A 96 -23.11 19.88 -22.56
C PRO A 96 -22.17 20.99 -22.09
N ASP A 97 -21.56 20.86 -20.91
CA ASP A 97 -20.52 21.77 -20.41
C ASP A 97 -19.12 21.23 -20.74
N ALA A 98 -18.47 21.85 -21.73
CA ALA A 98 -17.12 21.52 -22.18
C ALA A 98 -16.04 21.63 -21.07
N LYS A 99 -16.35 22.23 -19.93
CA LYS A 99 -15.45 22.33 -18.77
C LYS A 99 -15.61 21.18 -17.80
N GLN A 100 -16.62 20.34 -17.95
CA GLN A 100 -16.85 19.21 -17.07
C GLN A 100 -15.77 18.16 -17.29
N ARG A 101 -15.11 17.74 -16.20
CA ARG A 101 -14.07 16.72 -16.20
C ARG A 101 -14.48 15.53 -15.35
N ILE A 102 -14.04 14.36 -15.75
CA ILE A 102 -14.19 13.11 -15.00
C ILE A 102 -12.89 12.86 -14.24
N TYR A 103 -12.99 12.70 -12.93
CA TYR A 103 -11.87 12.37 -12.05
C TYR A 103 -12.03 10.94 -11.57
N PHE A 104 -10.98 10.13 -11.67
CA PHE A 104 -11.01 8.72 -11.27
C PHE A 104 -10.29 8.49 -9.94
N LEU A 105 -9.30 9.34 -9.65
CA LEU A 105 -8.59 9.36 -8.37
C LEU A 105 -8.54 10.77 -7.82
N ARG A 106 -8.57 10.90 -6.49
CA ARG A 106 -8.30 12.18 -5.82
C ARG A 106 -6.80 12.48 -5.70
N ARG A 107 -6.02 11.41 -5.55
CA ARG A 107 -4.56 11.41 -5.52
C ARG A 107 -4.08 10.00 -5.84
N ILE A 108 -2.87 9.86 -6.36
CA ILE A 108 -2.22 8.56 -6.52
C ILE A 108 -1.81 8.09 -5.12
N PRO A 109 -2.25 6.91 -4.66
CA PRO A 109 -1.78 6.35 -3.40
C PRO A 109 -0.30 5.97 -3.53
N ARG A 110 0.47 6.15 -2.45
CA ARG A 110 1.86 5.74 -2.38
C ARG A 110 1.97 4.24 -2.08
N ASP A 111 3.00 3.58 -2.63
CA ASP A 111 3.38 2.23 -2.19
C ASP A 111 3.97 2.30 -0.77
N PRO A 112 3.32 1.69 0.25
CA PRO A 112 3.77 1.75 1.65
C PRO A 112 5.06 0.94 1.91
N LEU A 113 5.47 0.09 0.96
CA LEU A 113 6.67 -0.74 1.03
C LEU A 113 7.85 -0.14 0.26
N PHE A 114 7.62 0.92 -0.53
CA PHE A 114 8.69 1.59 -1.28
C PHE A 114 9.61 2.37 -0.32
N ALA A 115 10.93 2.08 -0.39
CA ALA A 115 11.88 2.50 0.64
C ALA A 115 12.21 4.00 0.62
N ASP A 116 12.22 4.65 -0.56
CA ASP A 116 12.63 6.05 -0.70
C ASP A 116 11.45 7.01 -0.48
N PRO A 117 11.38 7.73 0.66
CA PRO A 117 10.27 8.64 0.97
C PRO A 117 10.26 9.93 0.13
N THR A 118 11.33 10.23 -0.59
CA THR A 118 11.48 11.47 -1.37
C THR A 118 10.93 11.37 -2.79
N ARG A 119 10.74 10.15 -3.30
CA ARG A 119 10.15 9.91 -4.62
C ARG A 119 8.69 10.34 -4.68
N PRO A 120 8.23 10.95 -5.78
CA PRO A 120 6.80 11.17 -6.04
C PRO A 120 5.99 9.88 -5.92
N ASP A 121 4.73 9.98 -5.50
CA ASP A 121 3.88 8.81 -5.27
C ASP A 121 3.68 7.97 -6.55
N GLU A 122 3.58 8.61 -7.70
CA GLU A 122 3.49 7.93 -9.00
C GLU A 122 4.70 7.05 -9.30
N ASP A 123 5.91 7.52 -8.95
CA ASP A 123 7.18 6.84 -9.23
C ASP A 123 7.46 5.66 -8.28
N THR A 124 6.58 5.41 -7.32
CA THR A 124 6.67 4.24 -6.42
C THR A 124 6.07 2.98 -7.05
N TRP A 125 5.37 3.13 -8.17
CA TRP A 125 4.70 2.06 -8.90
C TRP A 125 5.42 1.71 -10.19
N GLY A 126 5.60 0.43 -10.44
CA GLY A 126 5.88 -0.06 -11.79
C GLY A 126 4.60 -0.04 -12.60
N LYS A 127 4.71 0.33 -13.86
CA LYS A 127 3.60 0.44 -14.80
C LYS A 127 3.75 -0.64 -15.87
N ARG A 128 2.65 -1.21 -16.29
CA ARG A 128 2.57 -2.19 -17.36
C ARG A 128 1.61 -1.68 -18.42
N SER A 129 2.06 -1.68 -19.67
CA SER A 129 1.21 -1.34 -20.81
C SER A 129 0.31 -2.51 -21.21
N TYR A 130 -0.75 -2.21 -21.96
CA TYR A 130 -1.69 -3.23 -22.47
C TYR A 130 -1.01 -4.25 -23.37
N GLU A 131 0.00 -3.85 -24.14
CA GLU A 131 0.72 -4.74 -25.05
C GLU A 131 1.77 -5.61 -24.37
N SER A 132 2.19 -5.26 -23.15
CA SER A 132 3.24 -6.00 -22.44
C SER A 132 2.71 -7.22 -21.71
N SER A 133 3.55 -8.27 -21.59
CA SER A 133 3.16 -9.49 -20.90
C SER A 133 3.21 -9.34 -19.37
N GLU A 134 2.47 -10.20 -18.66
CA GLU A 134 2.50 -10.25 -17.19
C GLU A 134 3.86 -10.69 -16.64
N ASP A 135 4.56 -11.60 -17.32
CA ASP A 135 5.85 -12.13 -16.89
C ASP A 135 7.01 -11.15 -17.10
N ALA A 136 6.89 -10.26 -18.09
CA ALA A 136 7.87 -9.23 -18.42
C ALA A 136 7.14 -7.87 -18.58
N PRO A 137 6.70 -7.25 -17.48
CA PRO A 137 5.98 -5.99 -17.53
C PRO A 137 6.91 -4.85 -18.01
N GLU A 138 6.48 -4.16 -19.06
CA GLU A 138 7.18 -3.02 -19.65
C GLU A 138 6.23 -1.82 -19.71
N GLU A 139 6.79 -0.63 -19.49
CA GLU A 139 6.08 0.64 -19.69
C GLU A 139 5.89 0.89 -21.19
N GLY A 140 4.78 1.52 -21.56
CA GLY A 140 4.44 1.85 -22.94
C GLY A 140 3.65 3.16 -23.04
N GLU A 141 2.83 3.28 -24.07
CA GLU A 141 2.03 4.49 -24.32
C GLU A 141 0.83 4.64 -23.35
N ASP A 142 0.49 3.57 -22.62
CA ASP A 142 -0.62 3.51 -21.69
C ASP A 142 -0.24 2.85 -20.36
N VAL A 143 -1.14 2.94 -19.39
CA VAL A 143 -1.04 2.25 -18.11
C VAL A 143 -2.24 1.30 -17.99
N PHE A 144 -2.00 0.03 -18.32
CA PHE A 144 -2.98 -1.04 -18.17
C PHE A 144 -3.05 -1.58 -16.75
N ASP A 145 -1.89 -1.76 -16.10
CA ASP A 145 -1.79 -2.30 -14.76
C ASP A 145 -0.61 -1.66 -14.00
N VAL A 146 -0.62 -1.81 -12.68
CA VAL A 146 0.45 -1.36 -11.80
C VAL A 146 0.89 -2.48 -10.87
N TYR A 147 2.17 -2.45 -10.49
CA TYR A 147 2.77 -3.36 -9.52
C TYR A 147 3.72 -2.62 -8.59
N SER A 148 4.01 -3.21 -7.43
CA SER A 148 4.95 -2.65 -6.46
C SER A 148 6.39 -2.73 -6.96
N LEU A 149 7.13 -1.64 -6.84
CA LEU A 149 8.59 -1.58 -7.04
C LEU A 149 9.37 -1.93 -5.77
N ALA A 150 8.68 -2.22 -4.67
CA ALA A 150 9.34 -2.63 -3.43
C ALA A 150 10.07 -3.97 -3.61
N SER A 151 11.30 -4.03 -3.13
CA SER A 151 12.06 -5.27 -3.05
C SER A 151 11.55 -6.13 -1.91
N GLY A 152 11.46 -7.45 -2.14
CA GLY A 152 11.12 -8.41 -1.08
C GLY A 152 9.93 -9.29 -1.42
N THR A 153 9.55 -10.08 -0.42
CA THR A 153 8.52 -11.11 -0.54
C THR A 153 7.51 -10.93 0.58
N GLY A 154 6.24 -11.04 0.24
CA GLY A 154 5.16 -10.94 1.21
C GLY A 154 5.14 -12.13 2.18
N LEU A 155 4.39 -11.99 3.27
CA LEU A 155 4.16 -13.06 4.25
C LEU A 155 3.50 -14.31 3.63
N ASN A 156 2.89 -14.16 2.45
CA ASN A 156 2.32 -15.24 1.64
C ASN A 156 3.37 -15.95 0.75
N GLY A 157 4.64 -15.55 0.78
CA GLY A 157 5.71 -16.10 -0.04
C GLY A 157 5.77 -15.59 -1.48
N ILE A 158 4.90 -14.64 -1.87
CA ILE A 158 4.85 -14.07 -3.22
C ILE A 158 5.64 -12.75 -3.24
N PRO A 159 6.57 -12.54 -4.20
CA PRO A 159 7.25 -11.26 -4.37
C PRO A 159 6.26 -10.11 -4.58
N TYR A 160 6.50 -8.93 -3.97
CA TYR A 160 5.60 -7.77 -4.07
C TYR A 160 5.35 -7.31 -5.51
N ARG A 161 6.34 -7.45 -6.38
CA ARG A 161 6.22 -7.16 -7.81
C ARG A 161 5.18 -8.01 -8.57
N ARG A 162 4.67 -9.06 -7.94
CA ARG A 162 3.65 -9.97 -8.50
C ARG A 162 2.27 -9.81 -7.85
N TRP A 163 2.08 -8.77 -7.07
CA TRP A 163 0.80 -8.51 -6.38
C TRP A 163 -0.18 -7.70 -7.21
#